data_3d7bf9140e8d40680cb7d9d75824addb
#
_entry.id   3d7bf9140e8d40680cb7d9d75824addb
#
_cell.length_a   1.000
_cell.length_b   1.000
_cell.length_c   1.000
_cell.angle_alpha   90.00
_cell.angle_beta   90.00
_cell.angle_gamma   90.00
#
_symmetry.space_group_name_H-M   'P 1'
#
loop_
_entity.id
_entity.type
_entity.pdbx_description
1 polymer ?
#
loop_
_entity_poly.entity_id
_entity_poly.type
_entity_poly.pdbx_seq_one_letter_code
_entity_poly.pdbx_strand_id
1 'polypeptide(L)'
;IAANIGTALEAPGAFANGAEGVGLFRTEMLYMDRDSAPDEQEQFEAYQQVLLAAGDKPIIFRTMDIGGDKSIPYLNIPQEENPFLGYRAVRIYPEFAGLFRTQLRAILRAASFGNAQLMIPMVHSLDQILWVKGELQKAIVELKRDGLRHAETITLGIMVEVPSVCYIIDHFCDEVDFFSIGSNDMTQYLYAVDRNNPRVSPLYNPITPSFLRMLQQIVTTAHQRGKWVGICGELGGESRYLPLLLGLGLDELSMSSPRIPAVKSQLRQLDSEACRELARQACECRSAQEIEALLTAFTPEEDVRPLLALENIFVDQDFSNKEQAIQFLCGNLGVNGRTEHPFELEEDVWQREEIVTTGVGFGVAIPHTKSQWIRHSSISIARLAKPVDWQSEMGEVELVIMLTLGANEGMNHVKVFSQLARKLVNKNFRQSLFAAQDAQSILTLLETELTF
;
A
#
# COMPACT_ATOMS: atom_id res chain seq x y z
N ILE A 1 -4.59 9.27 7.29
CA ILE A 1 -4.28 8.32 6.21
C ILE A 1 -5.30 8.48 5.10
N ALA A 2 -4.83 8.72 3.86
CA ALA A 2 -5.66 8.95 2.68
C ALA A 2 -5.45 7.86 1.61
N ALA A 3 -6.36 7.79 0.65
CA ALA A 3 -6.29 6.85 -0.46
C ALA A 3 -5.76 7.51 -1.74
N ASN A 4 -5.04 6.75 -2.56
CA ASN A 4 -4.81 7.03 -3.96
C ASN A 4 -5.84 6.26 -4.80
N ILE A 5 -6.58 6.95 -5.66
CA ILE A 5 -7.56 6.35 -6.56
C ILE A 5 -7.40 6.89 -7.99
N GLY A 6 -7.81 6.09 -8.97
CA GLY A 6 -7.82 6.45 -10.39
C GLY A 6 -9.23 6.67 -10.94
N THR A 7 -10.24 6.10 -10.30
CA THR A 7 -11.63 6.18 -10.73
C THR A 7 -12.58 6.45 -9.57
N ALA A 8 -13.76 6.98 -9.87
CA ALA A 8 -14.81 7.20 -8.88
C ALA A 8 -15.31 5.89 -8.23
N LEU A 9 -15.24 4.79 -8.95
CA LEU A 9 -15.68 3.47 -8.47
C LEU A 9 -14.82 2.92 -7.33
N GLU A 10 -13.57 3.40 -7.19
CA GLU A 10 -12.67 2.97 -6.13
C GLU A 10 -12.96 3.64 -4.77
N ALA A 11 -13.63 4.79 -4.77
CA ALA A 11 -13.84 5.59 -3.57
C ALA A 11 -14.60 4.86 -2.45
N PRO A 12 -15.73 4.16 -2.71
CA PRO A 12 -16.43 3.42 -1.66
C PRO A 12 -15.54 2.36 -0.98
N GLY A 13 -14.76 1.61 -1.77
CA GLY A 13 -13.82 0.62 -1.26
C GLY A 13 -12.68 1.25 -0.43
N ALA A 14 -12.20 2.42 -0.85
CA ALA A 14 -11.19 3.15 -0.11
C ALA A 14 -11.70 3.59 1.29
N PHE A 15 -12.92 4.12 1.36
CA PHE A 15 -13.52 4.52 2.63
C PHE A 15 -13.89 3.33 3.51
N ALA A 16 -14.32 2.20 2.93
CA ALA A 16 -14.53 0.95 3.65
C ALA A 16 -13.25 0.42 4.30
N ASN A 17 -12.10 0.59 3.64
CA ASN A 17 -10.77 0.28 4.18
C ASN A 17 -10.27 1.32 5.19
N GLY A 18 -11.07 2.33 5.53
CA GLY A 18 -10.76 3.31 6.57
C GLY A 18 -9.99 4.54 6.08
N ALA A 19 -10.00 4.87 4.79
CA ALA A 19 -9.46 6.14 4.30
C ALA A 19 -10.18 7.33 4.95
N GLU A 20 -9.41 8.35 5.35
CA GLU A 20 -9.90 9.61 5.93
C GLU A 20 -10.08 10.71 4.89
N GLY A 21 -9.67 10.41 3.65
CA GLY A 21 -9.79 11.24 2.47
C GLY A 21 -9.21 10.54 1.26
N VAL A 22 -9.18 11.26 0.14
CA VAL A 22 -8.42 10.88 -1.06
C VAL A 22 -7.31 11.91 -1.24
N GLY A 23 -6.07 11.51 -0.95
CA GLY A 23 -4.90 12.38 -1.09
C GLY A 23 -4.40 12.48 -2.53
N LEU A 24 -4.85 11.57 -3.39
CA LEU A 24 -4.56 11.63 -4.83
C LEU A 24 -5.70 10.99 -5.64
N PHE A 25 -6.50 11.82 -6.30
CA PHE A 25 -7.34 11.38 -7.40
C PHE A 25 -6.61 11.64 -8.73
N ARG A 26 -6.25 10.57 -9.44
CA ARG A 26 -5.53 10.62 -10.72
C ARG A 26 -6.51 10.87 -11.85
N THR A 27 -6.74 12.14 -12.19
CA THR A 27 -7.75 12.52 -13.20
C THR A 27 -7.37 12.13 -14.62
N GLU A 28 -6.10 11.84 -14.89
CA GLU A 28 -5.65 11.44 -16.24
C GLU A 28 -6.32 10.17 -16.75
N MET A 29 -6.81 9.30 -15.87
CA MET A 29 -7.55 8.09 -16.24
C MET A 29 -8.82 8.41 -17.03
N LEU A 30 -9.41 9.59 -16.85
CA LEU A 30 -10.57 10.04 -17.64
C LEU A 30 -10.21 10.43 -19.08
N TYR A 31 -8.93 10.67 -19.36
CA TYR A 31 -8.43 11.12 -20.66
C TYR A 31 -7.81 9.99 -21.49
N MET A 32 -7.49 8.86 -20.85
CA MET A 32 -6.85 7.72 -21.51
C MET A 32 -7.87 6.80 -22.18
N ASP A 33 -7.39 5.97 -23.12
CA ASP A 33 -8.17 4.91 -23.79
C ASP A 33 -9.46 5.39 -24.48
N ARG A 34 -9.40 6.59 -25.13
CA ARG A 34 -10.52 7.20 -25.83
C ARG A 34 -10.06 8.04 -27.04
N ASP A 35 -11.00 8.33 -27.93
CA ASP A 35 -10.74 9.04 -29.20
C ASP A 35 -10.85 10.56 -29.08
N SER A 36 -11.39 11.08 -27.97
CA SER A 36 -11.58 12.52 -27.72
C SER A 36 -11.50 12.82 -26.23
N ALA A 37 -11.15 14.06 -25.89
CA ALA A 37 -11.14 14.52 -24.52
C ALA A 37 -12.53 14.44 -23.86
N PRO A 38 -12.63 14.12 -22.55
CA PRO A 38 -13.88 14.17 -21.82
C PRO A 38 -14.41 15.58 -21.77
N ASP A 39 -15.71 15.76 -21.99
CA ASP A 39 -16.35 17.06 -21.88
C ASP A 39 -16.52 17.51 -20.40
N GLU A 40 -16.98 18.73 -20.19
CA GLU A 40 -17.17 19.29 -18.84
C GLU A 40 -18.18 18.51 -18.03
N GLN A 41 -19.25 18.02 -18.65
CA GLN A 41 -20.33 17.32 -17.96
C GLN A 41 -19.88 15.93 -17.49
N GLU A 42 -19.20 15.22 -18.35
CA GLU A 42 -18.63 13.89 -18.04
C GLU A 42 -17.63 13.96 -16.89
N GLN A 43 -16.72 14.93 -16.93
CA GLN A 43 -15.77 15.15 -15.84
C GLN A 43 -16.48 15.56 -14.54
N PHE A 44 -17.45 16.46 -14.62
CA PHE A 44 -18.23 16.89 -13.47
C PHE A 44 -18.93 15.71 -12.78
N GLU A 45 -19.58 14.84 -13.54
CA GLU A 45 -20.27 13.66 -13.01
C GLU A 45 -19.32 12.72 -12.27
N ALA A 46 -18.15 12.44 -12.86
CA ALA A 46 -17.12 11.61 -12.24
C ALA A 46 -16.60 12.22 -10.92
N TYR A 47 -16.32 13.52 -10.89
CA TYR A 47 -15.83 14.21 -9.69
C TYR A 47 -16.91 14.33 -8.61
N GLN A 48 -18.14 14.62 -9.01
CA GLN A 48 -19.30 14.67 -8.10
C GLN A 48 -19.54 13.32 -7.43
N GLN A 49 -19.47 12.23 -8.18
CA GLN A 49 -19.66 10.87 -7.64
C GLN A 49 -18.68 10.58 -6.50
N VAL A 50 -17.41 10.94 -6.65
CA VAL A 50 -16.40 10.75 -5.59
C VAL A 50 -16.72 11.60 -4.37
N LEU A 51 -17.06 12.87 -4.56
CA LEU A 51 -17.37 13.77 -3.45
C LEU A 51 -18.61 13.34 -2.68
N LEU A 52 -19.63 12.85 -3.38
CA LEU A 52 -20.82 12.29 -2.72
C LEU A 52 -20.51 11.02 -1.92
N ALA A 53 -19.63 10.16 -2.43
CA ALA A 53 -19.17 8.98 -1.70
C ALA A 53 -18.30 9.33 -0.48
N ALA A 54 -17.57 10.46 -0.54
CA ALA A 54 -16.69 10.93 0.52
C ALA A 54 -17.41 11.60 1.70
N GLY A 55 -18.59 12.18 1.45
CA GLY A 55 -19.26 13.04 2.44
C GLY A 55 -18.41 14.28 2.75
N ASP A 56 -18.05 14.47 4.02
CA ASP A 56 -17.25 15.62 4.46
C ASP A 56 -15.72 15.43 4.31
N LYS A 57 -15.30 14.22 3.90
CA LYS A 57 -13.86 13.91 3.77
C LYS A 57 -13.22 14.66 2.60
N PRO A 58 -11.95 15.12 2.74
CA PRO A 58 -11.26 15.83 1.67
C PRO A 58 -10.94 14.92 0.48
N ILE A 59 -11.09 15.48 -0.73
CA ILE A 59 -10.70 14.84 -1.99
C ILE A 59 -9.76 15.77 -2.73
N ILE A 60 -8.52 15.35 -2.93
CA ILE A 60 -7.51 16.08 -3.69
C ILE A 60 -7.55 15.61 -5.14
N PHE A 61 -8.07 16.47 -6.03
CA PHE A 61 -8.04 16.26 -7.46
C PHE A 61 -6.71 16.75 -8.04
N ARG A 62 -5.89 15.83 -8.50
CA ARG A 62 -4.71 16.20 -9.29
C ARG A 62 -5.17 16.57 -10.70
N THR A 63 -4.85 17.78 -11.17
CA THR A 63 -5.12 18.13 -12.57
C THR A 63 -4.40 17.21 -13.53
N MET A 64 -4.91 17.08 -14.75
CA MET A 64 -4.47 16.10 -15.74
C MET A 64 -2.94 16.05 -15.89
N ASP A 65 -2.36 14.90 -15.58
CA ASP A 65 -0.93 14.60 -15.77
C ASP A 65 -0.78 13.72 -17.02
N ILE A 66 -0.98 14.33 -18.18
CA ILE A 66 -0.92 13.75 -19.52
C ILE A 66 0.26 14.32 -20.32
N GLY A 67 0.64 13.64 -21.38
CA GLY A 67 1.87 13.89 -22.13
C GLY A 67 3.06 13.10 -21.58
N GLY A 68 4.24 13.30 -22.16
CA GLY A 68 5.42 12.53 -21.79
C GLY A 68 5.24 11.04 -22.06
N ASP A 69 5.30 10.23 -21.01
CA ASP A 69 5.12 8.77 -21.06
C ASP A 69 3.65 8.32 -21.21
N LYS A 70 2.69 9.22 -20.94
CA LYS A 70 1.24 8.99 -21.06
C LYS A 70 0.73 9.59 -22.37
N SER A 71 0.87 8.83 -23.46
CA SER A 71 0.43 9.24 -24.78
C SER A 71 -1.09 9.37 -24.86
N ILE A 72 -1.56 10.52 -25.37
CA ILE A 72 -2.97 10.80 -25.65
C ILE A 72 -3.10 11.07 -27.15
N PRO A 73 -3.54 10.08 -27.96
CA PRO A 73 -3.49 10.17 -29.41
C PRO A 73 -4.21 11.39 -30.01
N TYR A 74 -5.36 11.80 -29.45
CA TYR A 74 -6.15 12.92 -29.96
C TYR A 74 -5.54 14.32 -29.67
N LEU A 75 -4.50 14.41 -28.82
CA LEU A 75 -3.80 15.67 -28.57
C LEU A 75 -2.63 15.90 -29.53
N ASN A 76 -2.26 14.90 -30.32
CA ASN A 76 -1.15 14.95 -31.28
C ASN A 76 0.17 15.47 -30.69
N ILE A 77 0.45 15.15 -29.42
CA ILE A 77 1.72 15.48 -28.77
C ILE A 77 2.79 14.60 -29.40
N PRO A 78 3.90 15.16 -29.94
CA PRO A 78 4.97 14.39 -30.54
C PRO A 78 5.63 13.43 -29.55
N GLN A 79 6.10 12.28 -30.05
CA GLN A 79 6.90 11.38 -29.23
C GLN A 79 8.24 12.03 -28.89
N GLU A 80 8.65 11.94 -27.64
CA GLU A 80 9.87 12.54 -27.10
C GLU A 80 10.92 11.48 -26.78
N GLU A 81 12.21 11.84 -26.88
CA GLU A 81 13.31 10.94 -26.50
C GLU A 81 13.41 10.73 -24.97
N ASN A 82 12.99 11.73 -24.18
CA ASN A 82 13.01 11.71 -22.72
C ASN A 82 11.64 12.08 -22.15
N PRO A 83 10.63 11.20 -22.27
CA PRO A 83 9.24 11.53 -21.96
C PRO A 83 9.02 12.06 -20.54
N PHE A 84 9.72 11.51 -19.54
CA PHE A 84 9.61 11.97 -18.15
C PHE A 84 10.13 13.39 -17.93
N LEU A 85 11.10 13.86 -18.73
CA LEU A 85 11.64 15.22 -18.68
C LEU A 85 10.92 16.17 -19.63
N GLY A 86 9.96 15.68 -20.40
CA GLY A 86 9.38 16.31 -21.54
C GLY A 86 8.13 17.15 -21.28
N TYR A 87 7.30 17.20 -22.30
CA TYR A 87 6.10 18.04 -22.41
C TYR A 87 4.90 17.31 -21.81
N ARG A 88 4.68 17.53 -20.51
CA ARG A 88 3.64 16.86 -19.71
C ARG A 88 3.07 17.78 -18.63
N ALA A 89 1.89 17.43 -18.14
CA ALA A 89 1.23 18.04 -16.99
C ALA A 89 1.12 19.58 -17.11
N VAL A 90 1.48 20.34 -16.07
CA VAL A 90 1.39 21.81 -16.08
C VAL A 90 2.14 22.48 -17.25
N ARG A 91 3.12 21.80 -17.84
CA ARG A 91 3.89 22.33 -18.98
C ARG A 91 3.08 22.45 -20.25
N ILE A 92 2.08 21.57 -20.44
CA ILE A 92 1.22 21.57 -21.64
C ILE A 92 0.01 22.52 -21.49
N TYR A 93 -0.37 22.93 -20.29
CA TYR A 93 -1.62 23.64 -20.04
C TYR A 93 -1.76 24.96 -20.82
N PRO A 94 -0.72 25.79 -21.00
CA PRO A 94 -0.83 27.01 -21.79
C PRO A 94 -1.25 26.78 -23.25
N GLU A 95 -0.75 25.71 -23.89
CA GLU A 95 -1.12 25.35 -25.25
C GLU A 95 -2.53 24.75 -25.32
N PHE A 96 -2.90 23.98 -24.30
CA PHE A 96 -4.22 23.35 -24.18
C PHE A 96 -5.11 24.06 -23.15
N ALA A 97 -5.03 25.40 -23.08
CA ALA A 97 -5.74 26.19 -22.05
C ALA A 97 -7.25 25.95 -22.04
N GLY A 98 -7.87 25.68 -23.19
CA GLY A 98 -9.29 25.34 -23.29
C GLY A 98 -9.61 24.03 -22.58
N LEU A 99 -8.80 23.00 -22.82
CA LEU A 99 -8.94 21.68 -22.18
C LEU A 99 -8.74 21.78 -20.66
N PHE A 100 -7.69 22.48 -20.23
CA PHE A 100 -7.42 22.70 -18.82
C PHE A 100 -8.55 23.46 -18.12
N ARG A 101 -9.09 24.50 -18.77
CA ARG A 101 -10.23 25.27 -18.22
C ARG A 101 -11.50 24.43 -18.12
N THR A 102 -11.76 23.54 -19.09
CA THR A 102 -12.85 22.57 -19.01
C THR A 102 -12.74 21.71 -17.76
N GLN A 103 -11.54 21.20 -17.44
CA GLN A 103 -11.30 20.46 -16.22
C GLN A 103 -11.51 21.32 -14.95
N LEU A 104 -10.97 22.53 -14.91
CA LEU A 104 -11.17 23.45 -13.77
C LEU A 104 -12.64 23.74 -13.53
N ARG A 105 -13.42 24.01 -14.59
CA ARG A 105 -14.86 24.22 -14.50
C ARG A 105 -15.58 23.02 -13.93
N ALA A 106 -15.26 21.81 -14.40
CA ALA A 106 -15.84 20.58 -13.90
C ALA A 106 -15.54 20.35 -12.40
N ILE A 107 -14.29 20.56 -11.97
CA ILE A 107 -13.89 20.44 -10.57
C ILE A 107 -14.59 21.49 -9.70
N LEU A 108 -14.66 22.76 -10.13
CA LEU A 108 -15.35 23.82 -9.41
C LEU A 108 -16.85 23.55 -9.26
N ARG A 109 -17.51 23.02 -10.28
CA ARG A 109 -18.92 22.58 -10.20
C ARG A 109 -19.08 21.46 -9.17
N ALA A 110 -18.22 20.44 -9.24
CA ALA A 110 -18.23 19.31 -8.32
C ALA A 110 -17.94 19.75 -6.87
N ALA A 111 -17.05 20.70 -6.66
CA ALA A 111 -16.69 21.23 -5.35
C ALA A 111 -17.87 21.81 -4.55
N SER A 112 -18.98 22.13 -5.21
CA SER A 112 -20.22 22.53 -4.52
C SER A 112 -20.98 21.38 -3.85
N PHE A 113 -20.48 20.14 -3.94
CA PHE A 113 -21.08 18.93 -3.38
C PHE A 113 -20.24 18.25 -2.29
N GLY A 114 -19.05 18.77 -1.97
CA GLY A 114 -18.18 18.20 -0.94
C GLY A 114 -16.86 18.96 -0.81
N ASN A 115 -15.95 18.42 -0.01
CA ASN A 115 -14.65 19.03 0.29
C ASN A 115 -13.63 18.70 -0.81
N ALA A 116 -13.70 19.43 -1.93
CA ALA A 116 -12.77 19.32 -3.05
C ALA A 116 -11.54 20.21 -2.85
N GLN A 117 -10.37 19.67 -3.13
CA GLN A 117 -9.10 20.38 -3.18
C GLN A 117 -8.44 20.14 -4.53
N LEU A 118 -7.68 21.11 -5.01
CA LEU A 118 -7.02 21.07 -6.31
C LEU A 118 -5.51 20.96 -6.14
N MET A 119 -4.87 20.05 -6.87
CA MET A 119 -3.42 19.85 -6.84
C MET A 119 -2.82 19.89 -8.24
N ILE A 120 -1.78 20.71 -8.42
CA ILE A 120 -1.11 20.89 -9.71
C ILE A 120 0.17 20.05 -9.76
N PRO A 121 0.29 19.11 -10.73
CA PRO A 121 1.48 18.28 -10.90
C PRO A 121 2.60 18.97 -11.66
N MET A 122 3.85 18.45 -11.53
CA MET A 122 5.04 18.86 -12.30
C MET A 122 5.40 20.34 -12.23
N VAL A 123 5.02 21.01 -11.15
CA VAL A 123 5.35 22.42 -10.91
C VAL A 123 6.86 22.55 -10.66
N HIS A 124 7.50 23.54 -11.31
CA HIS A 124 8.90 23.86 -11.11
C HIS A 124 9.19 25.36 -10.94
N SER A 125 8.22 26.23 -11.22
CA SER A 125 8.32 27.67 -11.03
C SER A 125 7.03 28.28 -10.49
N LEU A 126 7.16 29.41 -9.81
CA LEU A 126 6.03 30.16 -9.26
C LEU A 126 5.12 30.71 -10.37
N ASP A 127 5.69 31.10 -11.51
CA ASP A 127 4.94 31.62 -12.65
C ASP A 127 3.86 30.64 -13.15
N GLN A 128 4.12 29.34 -13.07
CA GLN A 128 3.14 28.33 -13.43
C GLN A 128 1.91 28.38 -12.52
N ILE A 129 2.10 28.57 -11.22
CA ILE A 129 1.00 28.68 -10.25
C ILE A 129 0.24 29.99 -10.42
N LEU A 130 0.92 31.10 -10.67
CA LEU A 130 0.28 32.36 -10.96
C LEU A 130 -0.57 32.28 -12.24
N TRP A 131 -0.07 31.60 -13.27
CA TRP A 131 -0.83 31.34 -14.49
C TRP A 131 -2.07 30.45 -14.22
N VAL A 132 -1.92 29.38 -13.45
CA VAL A 132 -3.04 28.49 -13.05
C VAL A 132 -4.11 29.26 -12.27
N LYS A 133 -3.72 30.13 -11.34
CA LYS A 133 -4.66 30.99 -10.61
C LYS A 133 -5.43 31.92 -11.56
N GLY A 134 -4.76 32.43 -12.59
CA GLY A 134 -5.41 33.21 -13.65
C GLY A 134 -6.47 32.41 -14.42
N GLU A 135 -6.17 31.14 -14.78
CA GLU A 135 -7.13 30.25 -15.45
C GLU A 135 -8.28 29.83 -14.52
N LEU A 136 -7.99 29.57 -13.24
CA LEU A 136 -9.00 29.29 -12.22
C LEU A 136 -10.00 30.46 -12.08
N GLN A 137 -9.50 31.67 -12.02
CA GLN A 137 -10.35 32.86 -11.96
C GLN A 137 -11.23 33.05 -13.22
N LYS A 138 -10.67 32.73 -14.42
CA LYS A 138 -11.46 32.75 -15.67
C LYS A 138 -12.57 31.68 -15.63
N ALA A 139 -12.27 30.48 -15.15
CA ALA A 139 -13.25 29.42 -15.02
C ALA A 139 -14.41 29.81 -14.08
N ILE A 140 -14.11 30.43 -12.94
CA ILE A 140 -15.13 30.94 -11.99
C ILE A 140 -16.02 32.03 -12.67
N VAL A 141 -15.43 33.00 -13.39
CA VAL A 141 -16.16 34.04 -14.09
C VAL A 141 -17.09 33.44 -15.17
N GLU A 142 -16.59 32.46 -15.93
CA GLU A 142 -17.39 31.76 -16.95
C GLU A 142 -18.57 31.02 -16.34
N LEU A 143 -18.33 30.22 -15.27
CA LEU A 143 -19.38 29.47 -14.56
C LEU A 143 -20.47 30.41 -14.00
N LYS A 144 -20.05 31.55 -13.47
CA LYS A 144 -20.96 32.56 -12.95
C LYS A 144 -21.82 33.19 -14.06
N ARG A 145 -21.21 33.51 -15.21
CA ARG A 145 -21.92 34.00 -16.41
C ARG A 145 -22.92 32.98 -16.94
N ASP A 146 -22.53 31.69 -16.94
CA ASP A 146 -23.34 30.59 -17.45
C ASP A 146 -24.43 30.14 -16.46
N GLY A 147 -24.49 30.72 -15.25
CA GLY A 147 -25.48 30.42 -14.22
C GLY A 147 -25.35 29.02 -13.63
N LEU A 148 -24.18 28.38 -13.75
CA LEU A 148 -23.94 27.04 -13.25
C LEU A 148 -23.50 27.07 -11.78
N ARG A 149 -24.06 26.13 -10.98
CA ARG A 149 -23.66 25.97 -9.58
C ARG A 149 -22.18 25.57 -9.50
N HIS A 150 -21.40 26.28 -8.69
CA HIS A 150 -19.97 26.06 -8.51
C HIS A 150 -19.49 26.59 -7.15
N ALA A 151 -18.30 26.18 -6.72
CA ALA A 151 -17.60 26.77 -5.59
C ALA A 151 -16.94 28.09 -6.02
N GLU A 152 -17.05 29.14 -5.22
CA GLU A 152 -16.39 30.43 -5.49
C GLU A 152 -14.89 30.43 -5.17
N THR A 153 -14.45 29.49 -4.34
CA THR A 153 -13.04 29.28 -3.95
C THR A 153 -12.76 27.80 -3.87
N ILE A 154 -11.51 27.42 -4.06
CA ILE A 154 -11.04 26.03 -3.87
C ILE A 154 -9.66 26.05 -3.24
N THR A 155 -9.42 25.16 -2.30
CA THR A 155 -8.08 24.93 -1.71
C THR A 155 -7.13 24.46 -2.81
N LEU A 156 -6.02 25.18 -3.00
CA LEU A 156 -5.04 24.93 -4.05
C LEU A 156 -3.72 24.45 -3.45
N GLY A 157 -3.23 23.33 -3.90
CA GLY A 157 -1.90 22.81 -3.58
C GLY A 157 -1.08 22.46 -4.81
N ILE A 158 0.16 22.09 -4.57
CA ILE A 158 1.05 21.59 -5.61
C ILE A 158 1.59 20.19 -5.24
N MET A 159 1.83 19.40 -6.28
CA MET A 159 2.65 18.21 -6.13
C MET A 159 4.13 18.61 -6.18
N VAL A 160 4.84 18.37 -5.08
CA VAL A 160 6.27 18.65 -5.00
C VAL A 160 7.01 17.40 -5.47
N GLU A 161 7.42 17.43 -6.72
CA GLU A 161 8.05 16.29 -7.40
C GLU A 161 9.22 16.71 -8.30
N VAL A 162 9.35 18.01 -8.58
CA VAL A 162 10.53 18.57 -9.26
C VAL A 162 11.43 19.22 -8.22
N PRO A 163 12.69 18.78 -8.06
CA PRO A 163 13.57 19.20 -6.97
C PRO A 163 13.82 20.71 -6.86
N SER A 164 13.68 21.48 -7.95
CA SER A 164 13.85 22.93 -7.94
C SER A 164 12.90 23.65 -6.98
N VAL A 165 11.67 23.12 -6.77
CA VAL A 165 10.68 23.68 -5.85
C VAL A 165 11.19 23.71 -4.40
N CYS A 166 11.98 22.71 -4.01
CA CYS A 166 12.49 22.59 -2.64
C CYS A 166 13.34 23.80 -2.22
N TYR A 167 14.02 24.44 -3.16
CA TYR A 167 14.88 25.60 -2.89
C TYR A 167 14.14 26.91 -2.72
N ILE A 168 12.87 26.96 -3.15
CA ILE A 168 12.04 28.16 -3.12
C ILE A 168 10.65 27.86 -2.55
N ILE A 169 10.54 26.84 -1.72
CA ILE A 169 9.25 26.37 -1.16
C ILE A 169 8.55 27.47 -0.34
N ASP A 170 9.32 28.33 0.32
CA ASP A 170 8.84 29.48 1.07
C ASP A 170 8.05 30.47 0.21
N HIS A 171 8.47 30.70 -1.05
CA HIS A 171 7.72 31.53 -2.00
C HIS A 171 6.39 30.88 -2.41
N PHE A 172 6.37 29.56 -2.54
CA PHE A 172 5.13 28.84 -2.84
C PHE A 172 4.13 28.89 -1.67
N CYS A 173 4.60 28.97 -0.42
CA CYS A 173 3.73 29.07 0.75
C CYS A 173 2.79 30.28 0.72
N ASP A 174 3.16 31.37 0.05
CA ASP A 174 2.32 32.56 -0.09
C ASP A 174 1.23 32.37 -1.17
N GLU A 175 1.39 31.37 -2.05
CA GLU A 175 0.54 31.18 -3.22
C GLU A 175 -0.33 29.91 -3.16
N VAL A 176 0.01 28.93 -2.32
CA VAL A 176 -0.74 27.67 -2.20
C VAL A 176 -1.08 27.35 -0.75
N ASP A 177 -2.03 26.45 -0.56
CA ASP A 177 -2.56 26.09 0.75
C ASP A 177 -1.88 24.83 1.33
N PHE A 178 -1.37 23.96 0.46
CA PHE A 178 -0.72 22.71 0.87
C PHE A 178 0.28 22.20 -0.17
N PHE A 179 1.08 21.22 0.28
CA PHE A 179 2.05 20.50 -0.53
C PHE A 179 1.80 19.00 -0.43
N SER A 180 1.95 18.27 -1.54
CA SER A 180 1.92 16.81 -1.55
C SER A 180 3.17 16.29 -2.28
N ILE A 181 3.96 15.45 -1.59
CA ILE A 181 5.21 14.93 -2.15
C ILE A 181 4.91 13.83 -3.16
N GLY A 182 5.25 14.05 -4.42
CA GLY A 182 5.25 13.03 -5.47
C GLY A 182 6.55 12.23 -5.43
N SER A 183 6.70 11.32 -4.45
CA SER A 183 7.96 10.67 -4.15
C SER A 183 8.56 9.90 -5.33
N ASN A 184 7.72 9.39 -6.25
CA ASN A 184 8.19 8.61 -7.40
C ASN A 184 8.97 9.49 -8.40
N ASP A 185 8.36 10.56 -8.87
CA ASP A 185 9.00 11.49 -9.82
C ASP A 185 10.12 12.28 -9.15
N MET A 186 9.92 12.69 -7.88
CA MET A 186 10.96 13.36 -7.11
C MET A 186 12.23 12.51 -6.96
N THR A 187 12.11 11.23 -6.66
CA THR A 187 13.27 10.32 -6.59
C THR A 187 13.96 10.20 -7.94
N GLN A 188 13.17 10.01 -9.01
CA GLN A 188 13.68 9.93 -10.38
C GLN A 188 14.49 11.17 -10.77
N TYR A 189 13.97 12.37 -10.50
CA TYR A 189 14.62 13.62 -10.87
C TYR A 189 15.78 13.99 -9.95
N LEU A 190 15.69 13.70 -8.66
CA LEU A 190 16.76 13.94 -7.70
C LEU A 190 18.04 13.17 -8.05
N TYR A 191 17.87 11.93 -8.50
CA TYR A 191 19.00 11.05 -8.84
C TYR A 191 19.30 10.98 -10.33
N ALA A 192 18.50 11.63 -11.19
CA ALA A 192 18.59 11.51 -12.64
C ALA A 192 18.54 10.03 -13.11
N VAL A 193 17.67 9.23 -12.49
CA VAL A 193 17.51 7.80 -12.75
C VAL A 193 16.15 7.53 -13.33
N ASP A 194 16.09 6.98 -14.51
CA ASP A 194 14.85 6.49 -15.13
C ASP A 194 14.43 5.17 -14.46
N ARG A 195 13.34 5.22 -13.68
CA ARG A 195 12.79 4.04 -12.97
C ARG A 195 12.31 2.93 -13.88
N ASN A 196 11.99 3.25 -15.14
CA ASN A 196 11.55 2.28 -16.15
C ASN A 196 12.71 1.63 -16.91
N ASN A 197 13.93 2.13 -16.77
CA ASN A 197 15.10 1.55 -17.40
C ASN A 197 15.72 0.47 -16.48
N PRO A 198 15.63 -0.83 -16.83
CA PRO A 198 16.05 -1.93 -15.97
C PRO A 198 17.56 -1.93 -15.61
N ARG A 199 18.38 -1.20 -16.38
CA ARG A 199 19.82 -1.10 -16.12
C ARG A 199 20.17 -0.10 -15.01
N VAL A 200 19.36 0.94 -14.84
CA VAL A 200 19.60 1.99 -13.85
C VAL A 200 18.56 2.02 -12.74
N SER A 201 17.41 1.37 -12.89
CA SER A 201 16.39 1.28 -11.85
C SER A 201 16.89 0.73 -10.50
N PRO A 202 17.93 -0.12 -10.42
CA PRO A 202 18.53 -0.49 -9.12
C PRO A 202 19.13 0.69 -8.34
N LEU A 203 19.41 1.82 -9.01
CA LEU A 203 19.89 3.06 -8.38
C LEU A 203 18.74 3.93 -7.85
N TYR A 204 17.50 3.60 -8.21
CA TYR A 204 16.31 4.28 -7.74
C TYR A 204 16.01 3.88 -6.29
N ASN A 205 16.40 4.73 -5.35
CA ASN A 205 16.17 4.50 -3.91
C ASN A 205 15.70 5.80 -3.25
N PRO A 206 14.44 5.87 -2.78
CA PRO A 206 13.93 7.05 -2.07
C PRO A 206 14.47 7.16 -0.63
N ILE A 207 15.10 6.11 -0.08
CA ILE A 207 15.62 6.13 1.28
C ILE A 207 17.13 6.39 1.26
N THR A 208 17.45 7.65 1.12
CA THR A 208 18.84 8.14 1.13
C THR A 208 18.93 9.43 1.92
N PRO A 209 20.14 9.80 2.42
CA PRO A 209 20.31 11.04 3.18
C PRO A 209 19.90 12.30 2.41
N SER A 210 20.13 12.35 1.09
CA SER A 210 19.74 13.51 0.27
C SER A 210 18.24 13.66 0.15
N PHE A 211 17.51 12.56 -0.05
CA PHE A 211 16.05 12.58 -0.13
C PHE A 211 15.42 12.96 1.22
N LEU A 212 15.88 12.34 2.32
CA LEU A 212 15.33 12.64 3.65
C LEU A 212 15.59 14.09 4.08
N ARG A 213 16.78 14.63 3.81
CA ARG A 213 17.08 16.05 4.08
C ARG A 213 16.21 16.99 3.27
N MET A 214 15.94 16.63 2.01
CA MET A 214 15.04 17.40 1.16
C MET A 214 13.61 17.38 1.71
N LEU A 215 13.09 16.21 2.10
CA LEU A 215 11.78 16.13 2.76
C LEU A 215 11.73 16.94 4.05
N GLN A 216 12.75 16.83 4.90
CA GLN A 216 12.83 17.60 6.14
C GLN A 216 12.79 19.10 5.88
N GLN A 217 13.52 19.59 4.87
CA GLN A 217 13.50 21.00 4.49
C GLN A 217 12.12 21.45 4.03
N ILE A 218 11.46 20.67 3.17
CA ILE A 218 10.11 20.97 2.68
C ILE A 218 9.13 21.08 3.85
N VAL A 219 9.06 20.03 4.68
CA VAL A 219 8.12 19.96 5.81
C VAL A 219 8.38 21.10 6.80
N THR A 220 9.64 21.30 7.19
CA THR A 220 10.01 22.36 8.14
C THR A 220 9.61 23.75 7.62
N THR A 221 9.92 24.07 6.36
CA THR A 221 9.60 25.37 5.79
C THR A 221 8.10 25.59 5.63
N ALA A 222 7.37 24.57 5.15
CA ALA A 222 5.93 24.62 5.02
C ALA A 222 5.22 24.83 6.37
N HIS A 223 5.61 24.07 7.41
CA HIS A 223 5.05 24.20 8.76
C HIS A 223 5.32 25.57 9.39
N GLN A 224 6.53 26.13 9.19
CA GLN A 224 6.84 27.51 9.64
C GLN A 224 5.92 28.56 9.01
N ARG A 225 5.34 28.28 7.86
CA ARG A 225 4.38 29.13 7.14
C ARG A 225 2.93 28.68 7.32
N GLY A 226 2.65 27.73 8.24
CA GLY A 226 1.30 27.22 8.53
C GLY A 226 0.68 26.39 7.41
N LYS A 227 1.50 25.77 6.55
CA LYS A 227 1.06 24.91 5.46
C LYS A 227 1.31 23.44 5.83
N TRP A 228 0.37 22.57 5.48
CA TRP A 228 0.54 21.12 5.72
C TRP A 228 1.19 20.43 4.51
N VAL A 229 1.83 19.29 4.78
CA VAL A 229 2.56 18.50 3.79
C VAL A 229 2.14 17.05 3.84
N GLY A 230 1.63 16.54 2.71
CA GLY A 230 1.34 15.12 2.51
C GLY A 230 2.37 14.45 1.61
N ILE A 231 2.22 13.13 1.47
CA ILE A 231 2.94 12.31 0.49
C ILE A 231 1.96 11.38 -0.23
N CYS A 232 2.01 11.35 -1.55
CA CYS A 232 1.10 10.56 -2.38
C CYS A 232 1.79 9.55 -3.31
N GLY A 233 3.13 9.47 -3.28
CA GLY A 233 3.87 8.42 -3.97
C GLY A 233 3.80 7.08 -3.24
N GLU A 234 4.38 6.04 -3.86
CA GLU A 234 4.37 4.67 -3.32
C GLU A 234 5.01 4.57 -1.93
N LEU A 235 6.01 5.42 -1.67
CA LEU A 235 6.70 5.49 -0.37
C LEU A 235 5.73 5.70 0.81
N GLY A 236 4.64 6.47 0.60
CA GLY A 236 3.63 6.72 1.63
C GLY A 236 2.92 5.48 2.16
N GLY A 237 2.89 4.40 1.38
CA GLY A 237 2.28 3.11 1.74
C GLY A 237 3.27 2.03 2.20
N GLU A 238 4.58 2.34 2.28
CA GLU A 238 5.59 1.37 2.67
C GLU A 238 5.76 1.32 4.20
N SER A 239 5.21 0.30 4.82
CA SER A 239 5.17 0.11 6.28
C SER A 239 6.55 0.25 6.95
N ARG A 240 7.60 -0.25 6.30
CA ARG A 240 8.97 -0.17 6.82
C ARG A 240 9.46 1.25 7.06
N TYR A 241 9.03 2.21 6.23
CA TYR A 241 9.48 3.60 6.29
C TYR A 241 8.53 4.52 7.04
N LEU A 242 7.41 3.98 7.52
CA LEU A 242 6.40 4.73 8.27
C LEU A 242 6.98 5.50 9.46
N PRO A 243 7.91 4.92 10.29
CA PRO A 243 8.53 5.67 11.38
C PRO A 243 9.31 6.91 10.92
N LEU A 244 10.01 6.83 9.78
CA LEU A 244 10.72 7.97 9.20
C LEU A 244 9.76 9.05 8.71
N LEU A 245 8.71 8.65 7.99
CA LEU A 245 7.72 9.59 7.45
C LEU A 245 6.98 10.33 8.56
N LEU A 246 6.60 9.61 9.62
CA LEU A 246 6.01 10.19 10.82
C LEU A 246 6.99 11.13 11.52
N GLY A 247 8.24 10.70 11.70
CA GLY A 247 9.28 11.46 12.36
C GLY A 247 9.70 12.72 11.62
N LEU A 248 9.63 12.73 10.29
CA LEU A 248 9.83 13.92 9.45
C LEU A 248 8.67 14.93 9.57
N GLY A 249 7.52 14.52 10.13
CA GLY A 249 6.40 15.41 10.39
C GLY A 249 5.42 15.53 9.21
N LEU A 250 5.33 14.53 8.33
CA LEU A 250 4.30 14.52 7.29
C LEU A 250 2.90 14.47 7.90
N ASP A 251 1.99 15.32 7.43
CA ASP A 251 0.63 15.47 7.93
C ASP A 251 -0.35 14.46 7.30
N GLU A 252 -0.05 14.02 6.06
CA GLU A 252 -0.87 13.06 5.32
C GLU A 252 0.01 12.00 4.65
N LEU A 253 -0.39 10.73 4.80
CA LEU A 253 0.16 9.61 4.04
C LEU A 253 -0.95 9.06 3.14
N SER A 254 -0.76 9.14 1.82
CA SER A 254 -1.72 8.66 0.84
C SER A 254 -1.17 7.47 0.06
N MET A 255 -1.98 6.43 -0.05
CA MET A 255 -1.55 5.13 -0.56
C MET A 255 -2.67 4.38 -1.28
N SER A 256 -2.35 3.24 -1.90
CA SER A 256 -3.37 2.33 -2.42
C SER A 256 -4.26 1.80 -1.30
N SER A 257 -5.57 1.77 -1.55
CA SER A 257 -6.61 1.43 -0.56
C SER A 257 -6.36 0.13 0.24
N PRO A 258 -5.87 -0.99 -0.35
CA PRO A 258 -5.62 -2.21 0.40
C PRO A 258 -4.52 -2.11 1.48
N ARG A 259 -3.64 -1.10 1.40
CA ARG A 259 -2.56 -0.90 2.39
C ARG A 259 -3.02 -0.16 3.65
N ILE A 260 -4.12 0.57 3.57
CA ILE A 260 -4.60 1.47 4.63
C ILE A 260 -4.79 0.78 5.98
N PRO A 261 -5.47 -0.38 6.08
CA PRO A 261 -5.68 -1.02 7.38
C PRO A 261 -4.37 -1.38 8.09
N ALA A 262 -3.41 -1.96 7.37
CA ALA A 262 -2.12 -2.37 7.92
C ALA A 262 -1.30 -1.15 8.38
N VAL A 263 -1.22 -0.11 7.55
CA VAL A 263 -0.50 1.14 7.89
C VAL A 263 -1.14 1.83 9.10
N LYS A 264 -2.47 1.90 9.18
CA LYS A 264 -3.17 2.45 10.36
C LYS A 264 -2.90 1.66 11.63
N SER A 265 -2.89 0.33 11.56
CA SER A 265 -2.57 -0.52 12.70
C SER A 265 -1.15 -0.25 13.20
N GLN A 266 -0.17 -0.23 12.31
CA GLN A 266 1.22 0.05 12.66
C GLN A 266 1.40 1.47 13.22
N LEU A 267 0.80 2.48 12.58
CA LEU A 267 0.90 3.88 13.00
C LEU A 267 0.47 4.09 14.46
N ARG A 268 -0.57 3.38 14.92
CA ARG A 268 -1.06 3.45 16.31
C ARG A 268 -0.08 2.87 17.33
N GLN A 269 0.88 2.08 16.92
CA GLN A 269 1.89 1.45 17.77
C GLN A 269 3.18 2.27 17.84
N LEU A 270 3.34 3.29 16.98
CA LEU A 270 4.54 4.12 16.93
C LEU A 270 4.48 5.23 17.98
N ASP A 271 5.61 5.44 18.65
CA ASP A 271 5.85 6.62 19.48
C ASP A 271 6.38 7.77 18.61
N SER A 272 5.69 8.89 18.61
CA SER A 272 6.01 10.02 17.74
C SER A 272 7.33 10.71 18.10
N GLU A 273 7.75 10.69 19.38
CA GLU A 273 9.00 11.28 19.81
C GLU A 273 10.19 10.41 19.37
N ALA A 274 10.07 9.09 19.56
CA ALA A 274 11.05 8.15 19.08
C ALA A 274 11.19 8.21 17.54
N CYS A 275 10.08 8.36 16.81
CA CYS A 275 10.12 8.56 15.35
C CYS A 275 10.82 9.86 14.94
N ARG A 276 10.62 10.98 15.67
CA ARG A 276 11.34 12.25 15.41
C ARG A 276 12.83 12.10 15.61
N GLU A 277 13.25 11.42 16.67
CA GLU A 277 14.68 11.17 16.92
C GLU A 277 15.28 10.27 15.83
N LEU A 278 14.57 9.22 15.41
CA LEU A 278 14.97 8.36 14.29
C LEU A 278 15.17 9.19 13.01
N ALA A 279 14.20 10.02 12.65
CA ALA A 279 14.26 10.84 11.43
C ALA A 279 15.42 11.84 11.48
N ARG A 280 15.67 12.45 12.67
CA ARG A 280 16.82 13.33 12.88
C ARG A 280 18.13 12.60 12.63
N GLN A 281 18.31 11.41 13.22
CA GLN A 281 19.52 10.59 13.02
C GLN A 281 19.65 10.15 11.57
N ALA A 282 18.57 9.72 10.92
CA ALA A 282 18.58 9.30 9.53
C ALA A 282 19.01 10.42 8.56
N CYS A 283 18.63 11.68 8.85
CA CYS A 283 19.11 12.84 8.08
C CYS A 283 20.60 13.13 8.26
N GLU A 284 21.25 12.67 9.34
CA GLU A 284 22.68 12.82 9.61
C GLU A 284 23.52 11.68 9.01
N CYS A 285 22.88 10.55 8.61
CA CYS A 285 23.56 9.43 7.97
C CYS A 285 24.30 9.86 6.70
N ARG A 286 25.34 9.08 6.35
CA ARG A 286 26.16 9.30 5.14
C ARG A 286 25.75 8.42 3.96
N SER A 287 25.02 7.34 4.24
CA SER A 287 24.62 6.36 3.24
C SER A 287 23.22 5.81 3.50
N ALA A 288 22.59 5.24 2.46
CA ALA A 288 21.34 4.50 2.58
C ALA A 288 21.49 3.27 3.51
N GLN A 289 22.67 2.63 3.50
CA GLN A 289 22.93 1.46 4.35
C GLN A 289 22.91 1.82 5.84
N GLU A 290 23.45 3.00 6.23
CA GLU A 290 23.35 3.48 7.61
C GLU A 290 21.90 3.75 8.02
N ILE A 291 21.08 4.31 7.12
CA ILE A 291 19.64 4.52 7.37
C ILE A 291 18.92 3.19 7.56
N GLU A 292 19.20 2.20 6.72
CA GLU A 292 18.63 0.85 6.83
C GLU A 292 19.02 0.17 8.16
N ALA A 293 20.25 0.36 8.62
CA ALA A 293 20.69 -0.14 9.92
C ALA A 293 19.94 0.54 11.08
N LEU A 294 19.71 1.86 11.01
CA LEU A 294 18.91 2.60 11.99
C LEU A 294 17.46 2.11 12.02
N LEU A 295 16.85 1.91 10.85
CA LEU A 295 15.48 1.38 10.74
C LEU A 295 15.37 -0.02 11.32
N THR A 296 16.34 -0.87 11.05
CA THR A 296 16.36 -2.24 11.60
C THR A 296 16.50 -2.23 13.12
N ALA A 297 17.29 -1.33 13.67
CA ALA A 297 17.45 -1.18 15.12
C ALA A 297 16.22 -0.52 15.78
N PHE A 298 15.50 0.35 15.06
CA PHE A 298 14.32 1.05 15.55
C PHE A 298 13.09 0.17 15.55
N THR A 299 12.91 -0.60 14.49
CA THR A 299 11.86 -1.62 14.44
C THR A 299 12.37 -2.72 15.35
N PRO A 300 11.75 -2.98 16.54
CA PRO A 300 12.05 -4.20 17.27
C PRO A 300 11.98 -5.31 16.23
N GLU A 301 12.94 -6.23 16.24
CA GLU A 301 12.86 -7.41 15.38
C GLU A 301 11.38 -7.82 15.38
N GLU A 302 10.68 -7.64 14.25
CA GLU A 302 9.42 -8.34 14.10
C GLU A 302 9.80 -9.73 14.57
N ASP A 303 9.08 -10.26 15.56
CA ASP A 303 9.27 -11.62 16.03
C ASP A 303 8.99 -12.53 14.81
N VAL A 304 9.95 -12.51 13.86
CA VAL A 304 9.86 -13.21 12.58
C VAL A 304 10.07 -14.66 12.90
N ARG A 305 8.97 -15.28 13.30
CA ARG A 305 8.98 -16.71 13.55
C ARG A 305 8.91 -17.44 12.22
N PRO A 306 9.81 -18.38 12.00
CA PRO A 306 9.80 -19.16 10.77
C PRO A 306 8.44 -19.87 10.65
N LEU A 307 7.89 -19.90 9.43
CA LEU A 307 6.64 -20.59 9.13
C LEU A 307 6.63 -22.04 9.61
N LEU A 308 7.76 -22.69 9.48
CA LEU A 308 8.04 -24.03 9.99
C LEU A 308 9.06 -23.93 11.13
N ALA A 309 8.72 -24.44 12.31
CA ALA A 309 9.59 -24.41 13.49
C ALA A 309 9.49 -25.72 14.26
N LEU A 310 10.59 -26.12 14.88
CA LEU A 310 10.69 -27.39 15.65
C LEU A 310 9.63 -27.46 16.77
N GLU A 311 9.32 -26.34 17.39
CA GLU A 311 8.33 -26.20 18.47
C GLU A 311 6.88 -26.52 18.04
N ASN A 312 6.62 -26.58 16.74
CA ASN A 312 5.32 -26.90 16.16
C ASN A 312 5.27 -28.30 15.52
N ILE A 313 6.27 -29.16 15.77
CA ILE A 313 6.37 -30.52 15.22
C ILE A 313 6.32 -31.53 16.36
N PHE A 314 5.33 -32.37 16.34
CA PHE A 314 5.08 -33.38 17.36
C PHE A 314 5.07 -34.74 16.73
N VAL A 315 5.73 -35.72 17.39
CA VAL A 315 5.75 -37.12 16.99
C VAL A 315 5.12 -37.98 18.07
N ASP A 316 4.58 -39.13 17.66
CA ASP A 316 4.02 -40.14 18.53
C ASP A 316 2.92 -39.62 19.48
N GLN A 317 2.06 -38.72 18.97
CA GLN A 317 0.94 -38.18 19.72
C GLN A 317 -0.23 -39.19 19.77
N ASP A 318 -0.79 -39.41 20.95
CA ASP A 318 -1.93 -40.32 21.15
C ASP A 318 -3.21 -39.49 21.35
N PHE A 319 -3.94 -39.19 20.25
CA PHE A 319 -5.23 -38.52 20.28
C PHE A 319 -6.35 -39.55 20.06
N SER A 320 -7.49 -39.34 20.74
CA SER A 320 -8.65 -40.22 20.62
C SER A 320 -9.55 -39.86 19.41
N ASN A 321 -9.47 -38.64 18.92
CA ASN A 321 -10.30 -38.14 17.83
C ASN A 321 -9.66 -36.91 17.18
N LYS A 322 -10.26 -36.40 16.07
CA LYS A 322 -9.78 -35.20 15.37
C LYS A 322 -9.89 -33.95 16.20
N GLU A 323 -10.89 -33.85 17.10
CA GLU A 323 -11.12 -32.74 17.97
C GLU A 323 -9.92 -32.47 18.88
N GLN A 324 -9.39 -33.52 19.49
CA GLN A 324 -8.20 -33.43 20.35
C GLN A 324 -6.95 -32.99 19.55
N ALA A 325 -6.81 -33.48 18.32
CA ALA A 325 -5.68 -33.12 17.47
C ALA A 325 -5.72 -31.60 17.09
N ILE A 326 -6.85 -31.09 16.67
CA ILE A 326 -7.02 -29.68 16.29
C ILE A 326 -6.85 -28.81 17.54
N GLN A 327 -7.50 -29.12 18.65
CA GLN A 327 -7.40 -28.37 19.90
C GLN A 327 -5.95 -28.32 20.40
N PHE A 328 -5.23 -29.44 20.38
CA PHE A 328 -3.82 -29.50 20.77
C PHE A 328 -2.96 -28.59 19.91
N LEU A 329 -3.12 -28.63 18.58
CA LEU A 329 -2.30 -27.83 17.67
C LEU A 329 -2.62 -26.33 17.80
N CYS A 330 -3.88 -25.94 17.95
CA CYS A 330 -4.27 -24.56 18.22
C CYS A 330 -3.76 -24.06 19.57
N GLY A 331 -3.91 -24.88 20.62
CA GLY A 331 -3.40 -24.57 21.96
C GLY A 331 -1.87 -24.37 21.97
N ASN A 332 -1.13 -25.21 21.23
CA ASN A 332 0.32 -25.08 21.09
C ASN A 332 0.74 -23.76 20.41
N LEU A 333 -0.01 -23.30 19.42
CA LEU A 333 0.24 -21.99 18.80
C LEU A 333 0.07 -20.85 19.81
N GLY A 334 -0.88 -20.99 20.76
CA GLY A 334 -1.02 -20.07 21.89
C GLY A 334 0.18 -20.10 22.83
N VAL A 335 0.64 -21.30 23.22
CA VAL A 335 1.81 -21.46 24.09
C VAL A 335 3.08 -20.86 23.46
N ASN A 336 3.25 -21.02 22.14
CA ASN A 336 4.39 -20.50 21.41
C ASN A 336 4.23 -19.01 20.98
N GLY A 337 3.18 -18.32 21.45
CA GLY A 337 2.95 -16.91 21.17
C GLY A 337 2.67 -16.59 19.70
N ARG A 338 2.19 -17.57 18.92
CA ARG A 338 1.79 -17.38 17.51
C ARG A 338 0.36 -16.91 17.37
N THR A 339 -0.42 -17.05 18.43
CA THR A 339 -1.75 -16.45 18.64
C THR A 339 -1.91 -16.08 20.09
N GLU A 340 -2.67 -15.03 20.40
CA GLU A 340 -3.13 -14.70 21.75
C GLU A 340 -4.54 -15.24 22.01
N HIS A 341 -5.19 -15.79 20.98
CA HIS A 341 -6.58 -16.24 20.96
C HIS A 341 -6.71 -17.67 20.43
N PRO A 342 -6.17 -18.68 21.14
CA PRO A 342 -6.15 -20.05 20.64
C PRO A 342 -7.56 -20.69 20.50
N PHE A 343 -8.53 -20.25 21.30
CA PHE A 343 -9.92 -20.76 21.24
C PHE A 343 -10.66 -20.22 20.00
N GLU A 344 -10.55 -18.93 19.75
CA GLU A 344 -11.16 -18.28 18.57
C GLU A 344 -10.48 -18.79 17.28
N LEU A 345 -9.18 -19.08 17.32
CA LEU A 345 -8.47 -19.72 16.23
C LEU A 345 -9.00 -21.13 15.97
N GLU A 346 -9.23 -21.91 17.03
CA GLU A 346 -9.81 -23.25 16.95
C GLU A 346 -11.19 -23.20 16.29
N GLU A 347 -12.05 -22.25 16.66
CA GLU A 347 -13.36 -22.02 16.02
C GLU A 347 -13.23 -21.75 14.51
N ASP A 348 -12.27 -20.92 14.09
CA ASP A 348 -12.01 -20.64 12.67
C ASP A 348 -11.52 -21.88 11.92
N VAL A 349 -10.73 -22.76 12.55
CA VAL A 349 -10.33 -24.05 11.95
C VAL A 349 -11.54 -24.97 11.82
N TRP A 350 -12.43 -25.02 12.81
CA TRP A 350 -13.66 -25.81 12.77
C TRP A 350 -14.61 -25.32 11.68
N GLN A 351 -14.84 -24.03 11.56
CA GLN A 351 -15.68 -23.46 10.49
C GLN A 351 -15.20 -23.92 9.11
N ARG A 352 -13.88 -24.01 8.93
CA ARG A 352 -13.32 -24.50 7.66
C ARG A 352 -13.46 -26.02 7.50
N GLU A 353 -13.30 -26.79 8.57
CA GLU A 353 -13.42 -28.26 8.58
C GLU A 353 -14.87 -28.71 8.30
N GLU A 354 -15.88 -27.96 8.78
CA GLU A 354 -17.31 -28.24 8.57
C GLU A 354 -17.76 -28.02 7.12
N ILE A 355 -17.09 -27.16 6.36
CA ILE A 355 -17.42 -26.95 4.93
C ILE A 355 -17.09 -28.21 4.12
N VAL A 356 -15.88 -28.73 4.30
CA VAL A 356 -15.38 -29.96 3.67
C VAL A 356 -14.28 -30.52 4.56
N THR A 357 -14.38 -31.78 4.94
CA THR A 357 -13.36 -32.44 5.75
C THR A 357 -11.98 -32.31 5.11
N THR A 358 -10.97 -32.05 5.93
CA THR A 358 -9.57 -31.83 5.49
C THR A 358 -8.75 -33.12 5.43
N GLY A 359 -9.35 -34.29 5.64
CA GLY A 359 -8.72 -35.59 5.38
C GLY A 359 -8.52 -35.78 3.88
N VAL A 360 -7.26 -35.83 3.44
CA VAL A 360 -6.91 -35.86 2.00
C VAL A 360 -6.54 -37.24 1.51
N GLY A 361 -6.71 -38.26 2.37
CA GLY A 361 -6.33 -39.63 2.11
C GLY A 361 -4.85 -39.92 2.41
N PHE A 362 -4.44 -41.16 2.17
CA PHE A 362 -3.07 -41.60 2.39
C PHE A 362 -2.57 -41.48 3.84
N GLY A 363 -3.50 -41.45 4.80
CA GLY A 363 -3.16 -41.29 6.22
C GLY A 363 -2.88 -39.79 6.61
N VAL A 364 -3.25 -38.84 5.81
CA VAL A 364 -2.95 -37.40 6.02
C VAL A 364 -4.21 -36.54 6.11
N ALA A 365 -4.22 -35.63 7.09
CA ALA A 365 -5.19 -34.51 7.13
C ALA A 365 -4.45 -33.17 7.09
N ILE A 366 -5.08 -32.17 6.45
CA ILE A 366 -4.52 -30.82 6.32
C ILE A 366 -5.56 -29.79 6.80
N PRO A 367 -5.84 -29.70 8.11
CA PRO A 367 -6.66 -28.61 8.64
C PRO A 367 -6.02 -27.26 8.31
N HIS A 368 -6.81 -26.27 7.88
CA HIS A 368 -6.25 -24.98 7.50
C HIS A 368 -7.24 -23.87 7.68
N THR A 369 -6.75 -22.69 8.06
CA THR A 369 -7.56 -21.48 8.13
C THR A 369 -6.73 -20.24 7.83
N LYS A 370 -7.42 -19.17 7.42
CA LYS A 370 -6.92 -17.81 7.42
C LYS A 370 -7.69 -17.03 8.49
N SER A 371 -7.00 -16.57 9.54
CA SER A 371 -7.62 -16.01 10.73
C SER A 371 -6.97 -14.69 11.14
N GLN A 372 -7.80 -13.75 11.62
CA GLN A 372 -7.32 -12.52 12.25
C GLN A 372 -6.66 -12.74 13.61
N TRP A 373 -6.87 -13.90 14.21
CA TRP A 373 -6.33 -14.30 15.51
C TRP A 373 -4.90 -14.86 15.42
N ILE A 374 -4.38 -15.02 14.21
CA ILE A 374 -3.00 -15.44 13.96
C ILE A 374 -2.07 -14.23 13.89
N ARG A 375 -1.10 -14.20 14.80
CA ARG A 375 -0.01 -13.22 14.84
C ARG A 375 1.15 -13.64 13.91
N HIS A 376 1.48 -14.94 13.90
CA HIS A 376 2.53 -15.50 13.05
C HIS A 376 2.02 -16.76 12.36
N SER A 377 1.96 -16.73 11.02
CA SER A 377 1.59 -17.88 10.20
C SER A 377 2.45 -19.09 10.51
N SER A 378 1.86 -20.28 10.45
CA SER A 378 2.54 -21.47 10.92
C SER A 378 2.14 -22.72 10.15
N ILE A 379 3.08 -23.64 10.04
CA ILE A 379 2.87 -25.05 9.72
C ILE A 379 3.08 -25.83 11.02
N SER A 380 2.00 -26.44 11.53
CA SER A 380 2.04 -27.30 12.74
C SER A 380 1.81 -28.75 12.33
N ILE A 381 2.62 -29.67 12.84
CA ILE A 381 2.62 -31.06 12.43
C ILE A 381 2.46 -31.96 13.65
N ALA A 382 1.51 -32.89 13.59
CA ALA A 382 1.39 -33.97 14.55
C ALA A 382 1.40 -35.34 13.83
N ARG A 383 2.42 -36.13 14.05
CA ARG A 383 2.40 -37.57 13.69
C ARG A 383 1.82 -38.34 14.86
N LEU A 384 0.81 -39.15 14.57
CA LEU A 384 0.03 -39.86 15.56
C LEU A 384 0.63 -41.25 15.87
N ALA A 385 0.56 -41.67 17.13
CA ALA A 385 0.97 -43.02 17.57
C ALA A 385 0.00 -44.09 17.08
N LYS A 386 -1.26 -43.71 16.86
CA LYS A 386 -2.33 -44.59 16.34
C LYS A 386 -3.16 -43.79 15.35
N PRO A 387 -3.68 -44.42 14.28
CA PRO A 387 -4.60 -43.79 13.36
C PRO A 387 -5.87 -43.25 14.06
N VAL A 388 -6.35 -42.14 13.62
CA VAL A 388 -7.58 -41.47 14.11
C VAL A 388 -8.60 -41.37 13.00
N ASP A 389 -9.88 -41.64 13.30
CA ASP A 389 -10.97 -41.41 12.40
C ASP A 389 -11.16 -39.86 12.19
N TRP A 390 -10.87 -39.39 10.99
CA TRP A 390 -11.03 -37.98 10.62
C TRP A 390 -12.42 -37.65 10.09
N GLN A 391 -13.34 -38.64 10.16
CA GLN A 391 -14.69 -38.54 9.58
C GLN A 391 -14.62 -38.18 8.08
N SER A 392 -13.65 -38.74 7.38
CA SER A 392 -13.41 -38.58 5.95
C SER A 392 -13.62 -39.91 5.23
N GLU A 393 -14.24 -39.89 4.06
CA GLU A 393 -14.37 -41.05 3.17
C GLU A 393 -13.00 -41.59 2.72
N MET A 394 -11.92 -40.83 2.92
CA MET A 394 -10.55 -41.16 2.51
C MET A 394 -9.79 -42.05 3.53
N GLY A 395 -10.42 -42.41 4.64
CA GLY A 395 -9.85 -43.30 5.66
C GLY A 395 -9.27 -42.57 6.87
N GLU A 396 -8.64 -43.37 7.75
CA GLU A 396 -8.02 -42.91 8.98
C GLU A 396 -6.76 -42.05 8.73
N VAL A 397 -6.39 -41.19 9.70
CA VAL A 397 -5.28 -40.24 9.63
C VAL A 397 -4.21 -40.58 10.67
N GLU A 398 -2.97 -40.63 10.22
CA GLU A 398 -1.76 -40.85 11.04
C GLU A 398 -0.85 -39.60 11.08
N LEU A 399 -1.08 -38.61 10.17
CA LEU A 399 -0.30 -37.40 10.09
C LEU A 399 -1.23 -36.20 9.89
N VAL A 400 -1.19 -35.29 10.82
CA VAL A 400 -1.94 -34.00 10.74
C VAL A 400 -0.97 -32.87 10.44
N ILE A 401 -1.22 -32.10 9.38
CA ILE A 401 -0.45 -30.91 9.02
C ILE A 401 -1.38 -29.71 9.03
N MET A 402 -1.41 -28.97 10.12
CA MET A 402 -2.26 -27.78 10.24
C MET A 402 -1.56 -26.55 9.68
N LEU A 403 -2.26 -25.83 8.81
CA LEU A 403 -1.78 -24.63 8.14
C LEU A 403 -2.57 -23.42 8.61
N THR A 404 -1.92 -22.48 9.28
CA THR A 404 -2.56 -21.26 9.78
C THR A 404 -1.92 -20.02 9.19
N LEU A 405 -2.75 -19.15 8.60
CA LEU A 405 -2.34 -17.89 7.98
C LEU A 405 -2.91 -16.70 8.73
N GLY A 406 -2.09 -15.69 8.97
CA GLY A 406 -2.54 -14.39 9.42
C GLY A 406 -3.39 -13.67 8.36
N ALA A 407 -4.41 -12.93 8.78
CA ALA A 407 -5.34 -12.25 7.87
C ALA A 407 -4.65 -11.28 6.90
N ASN A 408 -3.54 -10.67 7.33
CA ASN A 408 -2.79 -9.65 6.59
C ASN A 408 -1.53 -10.17 5.88
N GLU A 409 -1.25 -11.48 5.95
CA GLU A 409 -0.04 -12.04 5.35
C GLU A 409 -0.18 -12.28 3.84
N GLY A 410 0.93 -12.06 3.14
CA GLY A 410 0.99 -12.00 1.69
C GLY A 410 1.06 -13.35 0.98
N MET A 411 1.11 -13.33 -0.37
CA MET A 411 1.05 -14.50 -1.26
C MET A 411 2.22 -15.51 -1.09
N ASN A 412 3.31 -15.15 -0.42
CA ASN A 412 4.47 -16.04 -0.29
C ASN A 412 4.15 -17.29 0.54
N HIS A 413 3.44 -17.16 1.66
CA HIS A 413 3.05 -18.30 2.50
C HIS A 413 2.05 -19.23 1.80
N VAL A 414 1.14 -18.70 0.97
CA VAL A 414 0.23 -19.50 0.13
C VAL A 414 1.01 -20.36 -0.87
N LYS A 415 2.13 -19.86 -1.41
CA LYS A 415 3.01 -20.63 -2.30
C LYS A 415 3.63 -21.82 -1.58
N VAL A 416 4.12 -21.63 -0.35
CA VAL A 416 4.70 -22.73 0.47
C VAL A 416 3.65 -23.79 0.74
N PHE A 417 2.43 -23.41 1.11
CA PHE A 417 1.33 -24.35 1.33
C PHE A 417 0.97 -25.13 0.06
N SER A 418 0.95 -24.45 -1.09
CA SER A 418 0.73 -25.11 -2.38
C SER A 418 1.85 -26.07 -2.78
N GLN A 419 3.10 -25.75 -2.41
CA GLN A 419 4.23 -26.67 -2.61
C GLN A 419 4.10 -27.91 -1.72
N LEU A 420 3.78 -27.72 -0.43
CA LEU A 420 3.58 -28.81 0.52
C LEU A 420 2.47 -29.76 0.05
N ALA A 421 1.31 -29.22 -0.34
CA ALA A 421 0.20 -30.03 -0.86
C ALA A 421 0.61 -30.86 -2.09
N ARG A 422 1.38 -30.29 -3.02
CA ARG A 422 1.92 -31.02 -4.19
C ARG A 422 2.92 -32.10 -3.80
N LYS A 423 3.80 -31.85 -2.82
CA LYS A 423 4.77 -32.84 -2.32
C LYS A 423 4.08 -34.00 -1.61
N LEU A 424 2.98 -33.74 -0.91
CA LEU A 424 2.20 -34.81 -0.24
C LEU A 424 1.51 -35.78 -1.21
N VAL A 425 1.35 -35.43 -2.49
CA VAL A 425 0.92 -36.39 -3.53
C VAL A 425 1.99 -37.44 -3.81
N ASN A 426 3.29 -37.13 -3.58
CA ASN A 426 4.39 -38.04 -3.83
C ASN A 426 4.48 -39.09 -2.72
N LYS A 427 4.42 -40.38 -3.11
CA LYS A 427 4.46 -41.53 -2.17
C LYS A 427 5.76 -41.58 -1.37
N ASN A 428 6.89 -41.34 -2.01
CA ASN A 428 8.19 -41.42 -1.33
C ASN A 428 8.35 -40.35 -0.27
N PHE A 429 7.89 -39.11 -0.58
CA PHE A 429 7.90 -38.00 0.38
C PHE A 429 7.06 -38.31 1.63
N ARG A 430 5.83 -38.82 1.43
CA ARG A 430 5.00 -39.25 2.56
C ARG A 430 5.66 -40.35 3.40
N GLN A 431 6.23 -41.38 2.72
CA GLN A 431 6.95 -42.45 3.42
C GLN A 431 8.10 -41.91 4.26
N SER A 432 8.84 -40.92 3.75
CA SER A 432 9.92 -40.28 4.53
C SER A 432 9.39 -39.54 5.76
N LEU A 433 8.23 -38.86 5.65
CA LEU A 433 7.58 -38.19 6.80
C LEU A 433 7.13 -39.21 7.87
N PHE A 434 6.52 -40.32 7.46
CA PHE A 434 6.08 -41.35 8.38
C PHE A 434 7.26 -42.09 9.05
N ALA A 435 8.37 -42.29 8.32
CA ALA A 435 9.56 -42.99 8.80
C ALA A 435 10.51 -42.09 9.61
N ALA A 436 10.30 -40.79 9.68
CA ALA A 436 11.13 -39.86 10.44
C ALA A 436 11.17 -40.26 11.93
N GLN A 437 12.36 -40.30 12.52
CA GLN A 437 12.52 -40.81 13.90
C GLN A 437 12.07 -39.80 14.95
N ASP A 438 12.23 -38.50 14.66
CA ASP A 438 11.94 -37.39 15.58
C ASP A 438 11.48 -36.14 14.84
N ALA A 439 11.11 -35.12 15.60
CA ALA A 439 10.65 -33.82 15.08
C ALA A 439 11.74 -33.12 14.26
N GLN A 440 13.00 -33.23 14.63
CA GLN A 440 14.13 -32.64 13.91
C GLN A 440 14.30 -33.23 12.52
N SER A 441 14.11 -34.53 12.38
CA SER A 441 14.15 -35.24 11.09
C SER A 441 13.02 -34.79 10.15
N ILE A 442 11.82 -34.54 10.70
CA ILE A 442 10.69 -33.98 9.94
C ILE A 442 11.01 -32.54 9.49
N LEU A 443 11.52 -31.72 10.38
CA LEU A 443 11.91 -30.35 10.09
C LEU A 443 12.92 -30.30 8.94
N THR A 444 14.02 -31.03 9.05
CA THR A 444 15.09 -31.07 8.05
C THR A 444 14.59 -31.59 6.69
N LEU A 445 13.70 -32.57 6.67
CA LEU A 445 13.09 -33.06 5.45
C LEU A 445 12.27 -31.98 4.76
N LEU A 446 11.44 -31.22 5.51
CA LEU A 446 10.60 -30.16 4.99
C LEU A 446 11.42 -28.95 4.52
N GLU A 447 12.45 -28.54 5.26
CA GLU A 447 13.36 -27.46 4.87
C GLU A 447 14.13 -27.79 3.57
N THR A 448 14.43 -29.06 3.34
CA THR A 448 15.11 -29.52 2.11
C THR A 448 14.16 -29.51 0.91
N GLU A 449 12.89 -29.83 1.12
CA GLU A 449 11.92 -30.07 0.06
C GLU A 449 11.02 -28.89 -0.27
N LEU A 450 10.95 -27.90 0.63
CA LEU A 450 10.15 -26.67 0.47
C LEU A 450 11.07 -25.46 0.31
N THR A 451 10.66 -24.52 -0.51
CA THR A 451 11.34 -23.22 -0.69
C THR A 451 10.55 -22.14 0.07
N PHE A 452 11.10 -21.64 1.17
CA PHE A 452 10.51 -20.65 2.05
C PHE A 452 10.81 -19.23 1.59
#